data_5b46cf15641f29fa73707c69d65f71c2
#
_entry.id   5b46cf15641f29fa73707c69d65f71c2
#
_cell.length_a   1.000
_cell.length_b   1.000
_cell.length_c   1.000
_cell.angle_alpha   90.00
_cell.angle_beta   90.00
_cell.angle_gamma   90.00
#
_symmetry.space_group_name_H-M   'P 1'
#
loop_
_entity.id
_entity.type
_entity.pdbx_description
1 polymer ?
#
loop_
_entity_poly.entity_id
_entity_poly.type
_entity_poly.pdbx_seq_one_letter_code
_entity_poly.pdbx_strand_id
1 'polypeptide(L)'
;MFFEFGIKDFIDILLVAFVLYYTYKLMKASGSIKVFTGILVFILIWLVVTQVLEMKLLGSIFDTLMNVGVIALIVLFRDEIRRFLLTLGSHRHVSALARLFSGSKKESLKHDDIMPVVMACLSMGKQKVGALIVIEHNTPLDEVVRTGELIDAAINQRLIENIFFKNSPLHDGAMVISKKRIKAAGCILPVSHDLNIPKELGLRHRAAMGISQQSDAHAIIVSEETGAISVAYRGQFYLRLNAEELESLLTKEN
;
A
#
# COMPACT_ATOMS: atom_id res chain seq x y z
N MET A 1 25.24 40.02 13.33
CA MET A 1 25.55 38.62 13.49
C MET A 1 25.52 38.03 12.07
N PHE A 2 26.70 37.95 11.42
CA PHE A 2 26.79 37.42 10.05
C PHE A 2 26.71 35.89 10.12
N PHE A 3 25.68 35.33 9.56
CA PHE A 3 25.59 33.88 9.36
C PHE A 3 26.62 33.49 8.29
N GLU A 4 27.72 32.89 8.69
CA GLU A 4 28.63 32.23 7.73
C GLU A 4 27.93 30.97 7.22
N PHE A 5 27.33 31.06 6.05
CA PHE A 5 26.73 29.90 5.36
C PHE A 5 27.83 28.89 5.00
N GLY A 6 27.90 27.83 5.77
CA GLY A 6 28.82 26.71 5.54
C GLY A 6 28.16 25.57 4.74
N ILE A 7 28.99 24.66 4.25
CA ILE A 7 28.53 23.44 3.55
C ILE A 7 27.58 22.63 4.43
N LYS A 8 27.74 22.68 5.76
CA LYS A 8 26.89 22.01 6.75
C LYS A 8 25.46 22.57 6.74
N ASP A 9 25.32 23.90 6.64
CA ASP A 9 24.03 24.57 6.63
C ASP A 9 23.24 24.25 5.35
N PHE A 10 23.95 24.13 4.21
CA PHE A 10 23.34 23.70 2.96
C PHE A 10 22.81 22.27 3.02
N ILE A 11 23.58 21.36 3.60
CA ILE A 11 23.17 19.95 3.81
C ILE A 11 21.98 19.86 4.76
N ASP A 12 21.98 20.67 5.83
CA ASP A 12 20.89 20.71 6.83
C ASP A 12 19.58 21.19 6.17
N ILE A 13 19.62 22.30 5.43
CA ILE A 13 18.46 22.80 4.67
C ILE A 13 17.92 21.75 3.69
N LEU A 14 18.82 21.06 2.98
CA LEU A 14 18.46 20.04 1.99
C LEU A 14 17.82 18.81 2.68
N LEU A 15 18.37 18.38 3.82
CA LEU A 15 17.82 17.29 4.62
C LEU A 15 16.43 17.64 5.19
N VAL A 16 16.28 18.84 5.75
CA VAL A 16 14.98 19.32 6.26
C VAL A 16 13.95 19.40 5.13
N ALA A 17 14.31 19.98 3.98
CA ALA A 17 13.44 20.03 2.81
C ALA A 17 13.03 18.64 2.32
N PHE A 18 13.96 17.69 2.32
CA PHE A 18 13.69 16.29 1.95
C PHE A 18 12.72 15.62 2.92
N VAL A 19 12.93 15.78 4.23
CA VAL A 19 12.03 15.23 5.27
C VAL A 19 10.64 15.83 5.13
N LEU A 20 10.51 17.15 4.96
CA LEU A 20 9.23 17.83 4.78
C LEU A 20 8.51 17.37 3.50
N TYR A 21 9.23 17.24 2.39
CA TYR A 21 8.69 16.75 1.12
C TYR A 21 8.17 15.31 1.25
N TYR A 22 8.94 14.44 1.91
CA TYR A 22 8.58 13.04 2.08
C TYR A 22 7.36 12.88 3.00
N THR A 23 7.32 13.67 4.08
CA THR A 23 6.17 13.74 5.00
C THR A 23 4.91 14.22 4.27
N TYR A 24 5.01 15.29 3.49
CA TYR A 24 3.90 15.79 2.66
C TYR A 24 3.39 14.73 1.68
N LYS A 25 4.29 14.03 0.97
CA LYS A 25 3.95 12.97 0.02
C LYS A 25 3.21 11.81 0.70
N LEU A 26 3.67 11.40 1.89
CA LEU A 26 3.06 10.33 2.68
C LEU A 26 1.64 10.71 3.11
N MET A 27 1.46 11.93 3.59
CA MET A 27 0.17 12.43 4.06
C MET A 27 -0.84 12.64 2.93
N LYS A 28 -0.37 13.01 1.74
CA LYS A 28 -1.22 13.09 0.54
C LYS A 28 -1.78 11.73 0.16
N ALA A 29 -0.99 10.66 0.33
CA ALA A 29 -1.41 9.29 0.03
C ALA A 29 -2.42 8.73 1.06
N SER A 30 -2.37 9.17 2.33
CA SER A 30 -3.25 8.67 3.41
C SER A 30 -4.57 9.45 3.56
N GLY A 31 -4.79 10.52 2.78
CA GLY A 31 -5.98 11.37 2.91
C GLY A 31 -5.98 12.27 4.16
N SER A 32 -4.94 12.21 5.00
CA SER A 32 -4.83 12.93 6.28
C SER A 32 -4.41 14.42 6.11
N ILE A 33 -4.38 14.91 4.87
CA ILE A 33 -3.92 16.28 4.55
C ILE A 33 -4.76 17.36 5.27
N LYS A 34 -6.08 17.12 5.48
CA LYS A 34 -6.96 18.03 6.18
C LYS A 34 -6.61 18.18 7.65
N VAL A 35 -6.23 17.08 8.30
CA VAL A 35 -5.80 17.06 9.70
C VAL A 35 -4.49 17.83 9.85
N PHE A 36 -3.53 17.61 8.95
CA PHE A 36 -2.26 18.35 8.95
C PHE A 36 -2.45 19.85 8.78
N THR A 37 -3.31 20.26 7.85
CA THR A 37 -3.63 21.67 7.65
C THR A 37 -4.22 22.26 8.92
N GLY A 38 -5.12 21.55 9.62
CA GLY A 38 -5.68 21.96 10.91
C GLY A 38 -4.62 22.18 11.98
N ILE A 39 -3.65 21.23 12.09
CA ILE A 39 -2.53 21.33 13.03
C ILE A 39 -1.64 22.53 12.71
N LEU A 40 -1.34 22.75 11.42
CA LEU A 40 -0.50 23.87 10.98
C LEU A 40 -1.14 25.22 11.30
N VAL A 41 -2.46 25.34 11.07
CA VAL A 41 -3.24 26.53 11.45
C VAL A 41 -3.23 26.72 12.97
N PHE A 42 -3.40 25.65 13.75
CA PHE A 42 -3.36 25.70 15.21
C PHE A 42 -1.99 26.19 15.73
N ILE A 43 -0.89 25.66 15.20
CA ILE A 43 0.48 26.11 15.55
C ILE A 43 0.68 27.58 15.19
N LEU A 44 0.18 28.01 14.03
CA LEU A 44 0.28 29.42 13.60
C LEU A 44 -0.47 30.35 14.54
N ILE A 45 -1.70 29.99 14.94
CA ILE A 45 -2.50 30.74 15.93
C ILE A 45 -1.75 30.80 17.27
N TRP A 46 -1.23 29.67 17.77
CA TRP A 46 -0.45 29.63 19.00
C TRP A 46 0.76 30.59 18.94
N LEU A 47 1.50 30.59 17.82
CA LEU A 47 2.68 31.43 17.61
C LEU A 47 2.30 32.91 17.61
N VAL A 48 1.19 33.29 16.96
CA VAL A 48 0.68 34.67 16.96
C VAL A 48 0.25 35.10 18.36
N VAL A 49 -0.47 34.25 19.09
CA VAL A 49 -0.96 34.56 20.44
C VAL A 49 0.18 34.73 21.46
N THR A 50 1.19 33.83 21.37
CA THR A 50 2.28 33.79 22.35
C THR A 50 3.41 34.77 22.03
N GLN A 51 3.79 34.92 20.75
CA GLN A 51 4.98 35.66 20.34
C GLN A 51 4.65 37.08 19.83
N VAL A 52 3.49 37.26 19.19
CA VAL A 52 3.11 38.57 18.59
C VAL A 52 2.22 39.38 19.54
N LEU A 53 1.21 38.72 20.13
CA LEU A 53 0.24 39.38 21.02
C LEU A 53 0.65 39.34 22.50
N GLU A 54 1.65 38.55 22.86
CA GLU A 54 2.16 38.35 24.23
C GLU A 54 1.06 38.11 25.29
N MET A 55 -0.04 37.44 24.89
CA MET A 55 -1.21 37.22 25.75
C MET A 55 -0.96 36.15 26.78
N LYS A 56 -0.69 36.53 28.03
CA LYS A 56 -0.28 35.57 29.10
C LYS A 56 -1.33 34.51 29.44
N LEU A 57 -2.60 34.88 29.56
CA LEU A 57 -3.68 33.92 29.91
C LEU A 57 -3.97 32.93 28.78
N LEU A 58 -4.20 33.46 27.57
CA LEU A 58 -4.43 32.66 26.38
C LEU A 58 -3.17 31.83 26.05
N GLY A 59 -1.97 32.39 26.16
CA GLY A 59 -0.72 31.71 25.98
C GLY A 59 -0.59 30.46 26.88
N SER A 60 -0.86 30.58 28.18
CA SER A 60 -0.82 29.46 29.12
C SER A 60 -1.80 28.33 28.76
N ILE A 61 -2.99 28.67 28.26
CA ILE A 61 -3.96 27.67 27.78
C ILE A 61 -3.42 26.96 26.55
N PHE A 62 -2.89 27.69 25.57
CA PHE A 62 -2.30 27.10 24.35
C PHE A 62 -1.07 26.27 24.66
N ASP A 63 -0.20 26.66 25.59
CA ASP A 63 0.95 25.88 26.02
C ASP A 63 0.54 24.54 26.64
N THR A 64 -0.51 24.54 27.46
CA THR A 64 -1.07 23.32 28.03
C THR A 64 -1.66 22.42 26.94
N LEU A 65 -2.40 22.99 25.97
CA LEU A 65 -2.95 22.26 24.83
C LEU A 65 -1.84 21.70 23.94
N MET A 66 -0.74 22.42 23.74
CA MET A 66 0.41 21.93 22.96
C MET A 66 1.07 20.71 23.63
N ASN A 67 1.26 20.75 24.95
CA ASN A 67 1.85 19.62 25.69
C ASN A 67 1.00 18.34 25.58
N VAL A 68 -0.33 18.45 25.73
CA VAL A 68 -1.26 17.35 25.57
C VAL A 68 -1.40 16.97 24.08
N GLY A 69 -1.38 17.98 23.21
CA GLY A 69 -1.54 17.84 21.76
C GLY A 69 -0.44 16.98 21.11
N VAL A 70 0.79 17.05 21.59
CA VAL A 70 1.89 16.20 21.10
C VAL A 70 1.59 14.72 21.33
N ILE A 71 1.08 14.37 22.52
CA ILE A 71 0.69 12.99 22.82
C ILE A 71 -0.49 12.55 21.94
N ALA A 72 -1.50 13.41 21.81
CA ALA A 72 -2.65 13.16 20.95
C ALA A 72 -2.23 12.97 19.47
N LEU A 73 -1.26 13.74 18.98
CA LEU A 73 -0.69 13.62 17.65
C LEU A 73 -0.01 12.28 17.42
N ILE A 74 0.79 11.80 18.37
CA ILE A 74 1.45 10.48 18.29
C ILE A 74 0.40 9.36 18.16
N VAL A 75 -0.68 9.46 18.93
CA VAL A 75 -1.78 8.48 18.87
C VAL A 75 -2.54 8.58 17.56
N LEU A 76 -2.83 9.80 17.08
CA LEU A 76 -3.55 10.05 15.84
C LEU A 76 -2.78 9.57 14.60
N PHE A 77 -1.47 9.80 14.57
CA PHE A 77 -0.60 9.42 13.44
C PHE A 77 0.10 8.06 13.62
N ARG A 78 -0.39 7.24 14.54
CA ARG A 78 0.18 5.90 14.79
C ARG A 78 0.30 5.07 13.52
N ASP A 79 -0.74 5.06 12.70
CA ASP A 79 -0.79 4.22 11.47
C ASP A 79 0.11 4.81 10.37
N GLU A 80 0.22 6.13 10.26
CA GLU A 80 1.12 6.82 9.35
C GLU A 80 2.59 6.56 9.73
N ILE A 81 2.91 6.64 11.03
CA ILE A 81 4.26 6.35 11.55
C ILE A 81 4.60 4.87 11.26
N ARG A 82 3.69 3.94 11.52
CA ARG A 82 3.88 2.51 11.21
C ARG A 82 4.14 2.30 9.72
N ARG A 83 3.33 2.91 8.84
CA ARG A 83 3.51 2.82 7.38
C ARG A 83 4.84 3.42 6.94
N PHE A 84 5.22 4.56 7.50
CA PHE A 84 6.51 5.20 7.22
C PHE A 84 7.69 4.29 7.57
N LEU A 85 7.68 3.69 8.77
CA LEU A 85 8.71 2.77 9.20
C LEU A 85 8.77 1.49 8.34
N LEU A 86 7.61 0.93 7.97
CA LEU A 86 7.55 -0.20 7.06
C LEU A 86 8.09 0.17 5.67
N THR A 87 7.77 1.36 5.17
CA THR A 87 8.28 1.84 3.89
C THR A 87 9.79 2.06 3.93
N LEU A 88 10.33 2.65 5.01
CA LEU A 88 11.77 2.79 5.21
C LEU A 88 12.47 1.43 5.29
N GLY A 89 11.88 0.47 6.00
CA GLY A 89 12.41 -0.89 6.11
C GLY A 89 12.35 -1.70 4.81
N SER A 90 11.40 -1.39 3.94
CA SER A 90 11.21 -2.06 2.64
C SER A 90 12.03 -1.46 1.51
N HIS A 91 12.63 -0.27 1.67
CA HIS A 91 13.37 0.38 0.59
C HIS A 91 14.65 -0.38 0.20
N ARG A 92 14.86 -0.47 -1.12
CA ARG A 92 16.00 -1.10 -1.84
C ARG A 92 17.38 -0.88 -1.21
N HIS A 93 17.60 0.19 -0.47
CA HIS A 93 18.90 0.53 0.10
C HIS A 93 19.25 -0.28 1.36
N VAL A 94 18.26 -0.60 2.21
CA VAL A 94 18.46 -1.49 3.36
C VAL A 94 18.59 -2.93 2.90
N SER A 95 17.85 -3.33 1.85
CA SER A 95 17.98 -4.66 1.26
C SER A 95 19.31 -4.86 0.51
N ALA A 96 19.95 -3.80 0.01
CA ALA A 96 21.29 -3.89 -0.57
C ALA A 96 22.37 -4.19 0.51
N LEU A 97 22.26 -3.59 1.69
CA LEU A 97 23.12 -3.91 2.83
C LEU A 97 22.82 -5.31 3.41
N ALA A 98 21.54 -5.68 3.52
CA ALA A 98 21.13 -7.02 3.94
C ALA A 98 21.51 -8.09 2.91
N ARG A 99 21.59 -7.78 1.60
CA ARG A 99 22.09 -8.67 0.54
C ARG A 99 23.58 -9.01 0.69
N LEU A 100 24.39 -8.11 1.25
CA LEU A 100 25.79 -8.38 1.57
C LEU A 100 25.94 -9.38 2.73
N PHE A 101 24.93 -9.48 3.60
CA PHE A 101 24.95 -10.37 4.79
C PHE A 101 24.03 -11.59 4.68
N SER A 102 23.03 -11.58 3.80
CA SER A 102 22.12 -12.73 3.58
C SER A 102 22.16 -13.12 2.12
N GLY A 103 22.85 -14.21 1.79
CA GLY A 103 22.87 -14.81 0.45
C GLY A 103 21.53 -15.37 -0.03
N SER A 104 20.41 -14.83 0.42
CA SER A 104 19.06 -15.25 0.02
C SER A 104 18.73 -14.69 -1.35
N LYS A 105 18.85 -15.52 -2.38
CA LYS A 105 18.37 -15.26 -3.73
C LYS A 105 16.85 -14.99 -3.66
N LYS A 106 16.41 -13.79 -4.02
CA LYS A 106 14.98 -13.51 -4.28
C LYS A 106 14.47 -14.48 -5.34
N GLU A 107 13.54 -15.31 -5.00
CA GLU A 107 12.79 -16.11 -5.96
C GLU A 107 11.67 -15.24 -6.54
N SER A 108 11.99 -14.45 -7.58
CA SER A 108 10.97 -13.84 -8.44
C SER A 108 10.16 -14.93 -9.13
N LEU A 109 8.87 -14.67 -9.35
CA LEU A 109 8.03 -15.54 -10.17
C LEU A 109 8.63 -15.59 -11.59
N LYS A 110 8.90 -16.80 -12.07
CA LYS A 110 9.35 -17.00 -13.43
C LYS A 110 8.14 -17.01 -14.38
N HIS A 111 8.39 -16.88 -15.66
CA HIS A 111 7.37 -17.00 -16.71
C HIS A 111 6.49 -18.26 -16.52
N ASP A 112 7.10 -19.39 -16.18
CA ASP A 112 6.38 -20.66 -15.95
C ASP A 112 5.41 -20.61 -14.76
N ASP A 113 5.67 -19.77 -13.76
CA ASP A 113 4.80 -19.60 -12.59
C ASP A 113 3.65 -18.60 -12.88
N ILE A 114 3.88 -17.65 -13.80
CA ILE A 114 2.92 -16.59 -14.16
C ILE A 114 1.90 -17.08 -15.17
N MET A 115 2.29 -17.86 -16.16
CA MET A 115 1.40 -18.34 -17.21
C MET A 115 0.14 -19.06 -16.71
N PRO A 116 0.20 -19.96 -15.71
CA PRO A 116 -1.02 -20.56 -15.16
C PRO A 116 -1.99 -19.54 -14.55
N VAL A 117 -1.48 -18.44 -13.97
CA VAL A 117 -2.31 -17.36 -13.43
C VAL A 117 -2.97 -16.58 -14.55
N VAL A 118 -2.22 -16.21 -15.60
CA VAL A 118 -2.74 -15.50 -16.78
C VAL A 118 -3.82 -16.33 -17.46
N MET A 119 -3.57 -17.62 -17.69
CA MET A 119 -4.53 -18.52 -18.32
C MET A 119 -5.81 -18.71 -17.50
N ALA A 120 -5.67 -18.82 -16.15
CA ALA A 120 -6.83 -18.86 -15.26
C ALA A 120 -7.65 -17.57 -15.35
N CYS A 121 -7.01 -16.40 -15.33
CA CYS A 121 -7.69 -15.11 -15.44
C CYS A 121 -8.45 -14.99 -16.78
N LEU A 122 -7.84 -15.40 -17.90
CA LEU A 122 -8.48 -15.39 -19.21
C LEU A 122 -9.69 -16.34 -19.28
N SER A 123 -9.55 -17.55 -18.72
CA SER A 123 -10.62 -18.54 -18.66
C SER A 123 -11.79 -18.03 -17.81
N MET A 124 -11.51 -17.52 -16.61
CA MET A 124 -12.51 -16.95 -15.71
C MET A 124 -13.17 -15.69 -16.30
N GLY A 125 -12.40 -14.84 -17.00
CA GLY A 125 -12.92 -13.67 -17.71
C GLY A 125 -13.95 -14.04 -18.78
N LYS A 126 -13.68 -15.06 -19.60
CA LYS A 126 -14.62 -15.58 -20.61
C LYS A 126 -15.91 -16.12 -19.99
N GLN A 127 -15.82 -16.72 -18.80
CA GLN A 127 -16.95 -17.29 -18.06
C GLN A 127 -17.63 -16.27 -17.14
N LYS A 128 -17.10 -15.04 -17.04
CA LYS A 128 -17.55 -14.01 -16.10
C LYS A 128 -17.54 -14.49 -14.65
N VAL A 129 -16.50 -15.24 -14.29
CA VAL A 129 -16.25 -15.65 -12.93
C VAL A 129 -15.37 -14.60 -12.27
N GLY A 130 -15.88 -13.98 -11.19
CA GLY A 130 -15.14 -12.96 -10.44
C GLY A 130 -13.98 -13.58 -9.65
N ALA A 131 -12.81 -12.95 -9.73
CA ALA A 131 -11.63 -13.40 -8.98
C ALA A 131 -10.83 -12.22 -8.45
N LEU A 132 -10.13 -12.46 -7.33
CA LEU A 132 -9.20 -11.52 -6.72
C LEU A 132 -7.93 -12.28 -6.31
N ILE A 133 -6.84 -12.06 -7.04
CA ILE A 133 -5.57 -12.78 -6.85
C ILE A 133 -4.50 -11.77 -6.46
N VAL A 134 -3.83 -12.01 -5.34
CA VAL A 134 -2.75 -11.15 -4.83
C VAL A 134 -1.42 -11.87 -4.92
N ILE A 135 -0.47 -11.28 -5.62
CA ILE A 135 0.90 -11.78 -5.74
C ILE A 135 1.79 -10.96 -4.82
N GLU A 136 2.31 -11.61 -3.78
CA GLU A 136 3.25 -11.03 -2.83
C GLU A 136 4.62 -10.79 -3.46
N HIS A 137 5.24 -9.66 -3.15
CA HIS A 137 6.60 -9.32 -3.57
C HIS A 137 7.55 -9.13 -2.38
N ASN A 138 7.86 -7.87 -2.03
CA ASN A 138 8.82 -7.58 -0.97
C ASN A 138 8.16 -7.41 0.39
N THR A 139 6.93 -6.89 0.40
CA THR A 139 6.16 -6.67 1.62
C THR A 139 5.44 -7.96 2.00
N PRO A 140 5.79 -8.58 3.15
CA PRO A 140 5.12 -9.81 3.59
C PRO A 140 3.63 -9.58 3.82
N LEU A 141 2.80 -10.54 3.39
CA LEU A 141 1.35 -10.51 3.56
C LEU A 141 0.85 -11.54 4.59
N ASP A 142 1.69 -11.90 5.56
CA ASP A 142 1.36 -12.93 6.56
C ASP A 142 0.09 -12.59 7.35
N GLU A 143 -0.15 -11.30 7.64
CA GLU A 143 -1.39 -10.86 8.32
C GLU A 143 -2.63 -11.13 7.47
N VAL A 144 -2.55 -10.92 6.15
CA VAL A 144 -3.62 -11.22 5.20
C VAL A 144 -3.82 -12.73 5.06
N VAL A 145 -2.74 -13.49 4.90
CA VAL A 145 -2.77 -14.96 4.78
C VAL A 145 -3.47 -15.61 5.97
N ARG A 146 -3.27 -15.11 7.18
CA ARG A 146 -3.91 -15.63 8.41
C ARG A 146 -5.42 -15.43 8.46
N THR A 147 -5.98 -14.57 7.64
CA THR A 147 -7.45 -14.33 7.58
C THR A 147 -8.17 -15.34 6.70
N GLY A 148 -7.45 -16.08 5.86
CA GLY A 148 -8.00 -17.06 4.93
C GLY A 148 -7.66 -18.50 5.30
N GLU A 149 -8.09 -19.42 4.44
CA GLU A 149 -7.79 -20.84 4.55
C GLU A 149 -6.43 -21.16 3.91
N LEU A 150 -5.56 -21.84 4.65
CA LEU A 150 -4.22 -22.24 4.19
C LEU A 150 -4.34 -23.34 3.14
N ILE A 151 -3.82 -23.11 1.94
CA ILE A 151 -3.84 -24.05 0.80
C ILE A 151 -2.47 -24.70 0.61
N ASP A 152 -1.42 -23.89 0.61
CA ASP A 152 -0.02 -24.27 0.38
C ASP A 152 0.20 -25.21 -0.81
N ALA A 153 -0.33 -24.87 -1.97
CA ALA A 153 -0.28 -25.67 -3.21
C ALA A 153 0.59 -25.03 -4.29
N ALA A 154 1.03 -25.81 -5.26
CA ALA A 154 1.67 -25.32 -6.48
C ALA A 154 0.69 -24.48 -7.31
N ILE A 155 1.21 -23.45 -8.02
CA ILE A 155 0.42 -22.63 -8.90
C ILE A 155 -0.06 -23.48 -10.08
N ASN A 156 -1.38 -23.62 -10.22
CA ASN A 156 -2.00 -24.42 -11.26
C ASN A 156 -3.31 -23.75 -11.71
N GLN A 157 -3.49 -23.64 -13.01
CA GLN A 157 -4.67 -23.01 -13.62
C GLN A 157 -5.98 -23.59 -13.07
N ARG A 158 -6.13 -24.93 -13.09
CA ARG A 158 -7.37 -25.58 -12.65
C ARG A 158 -7.66 -25.39 -11.18
N LEU A 159 -6.62 -25.34 -10.34
CA LEU A 159 -6.78 -25.09 -8.91
C LEU A 159 -7.27 -23.66 -8.68
N ILE A 160 -6.72 -22.67 -9.39
CA ILE A 160 -7.16 -21.27 -9.34
C ILE A 160 -8.63 -21.16 -9.74
N GLU A 161 -9.02 -21.76 -10.88
CA GLU A 161 -10.41 -21.78 -11.35
C GLU A 161 -11.36 -22.46 -10.34
N ASN A 162 -10.93 -23.54 -9.67
CA ASN A 162 -11.72 -24.19 -8.62
C ASN A 162 -11.87 -23.35 -7.35
N ILE A 163 -10.83 -22.61 -6.95
CA ILE A 163 -10.90 -21.70 -5.80
C ILE A 163 -11.97 -20.63 -6.05
N PHE A 164 -12.01 -20.04 -7.25
CA PHE A 164 -12.96 -19.00 -7.60
C PHE A 164 -14.29 -19.49 -8.18
N PHE A 165 -14.49 -20.81 -8.22
CA PHE A 165 -15.79 -21.35 -8.63
C PHE A 165 -16.91 -20.83 -7.74
N LYS A 166 -17.98 -20.26 -8.33
CA LYS A 166 -19.01 -19.46 -7.67
C LYS A 166 -19.67 -20.12 -6.45
N ASN A 167 -19.68 -21.45 -6.37
CA ASN A 167 -20.25 -22.18 -5.23
C ASN A 167 -19.18 -22.77 -4.29
N SER A 168 -17.92 -22.45 -4.50
CA SER A 168 -16.82 -22.86 -3.60
C SER A 168 -16.85 -21.99 -2.34
N PRO A 169 -16.65 -22.54 -1.14
CA PRO A 169 -16.49 -21.73 0.09
C PRO A 169 -15.30 -20.75 0.01
N LEU A 170 -14.32 -21.00 -0.85
CA LEU A 170 -13.08 -20.24 -0.96
C LEU A 170 -13.15 -19.04 -1.92
N HIS A 171 -14.26 -18.90 -2.69
CA HIS A 171 -14.37 -17.88 -3.74
C HIS A 171 -14.59 -16.46 -3.21
N ASP A 172 -15.07 -16.34 -1.98
CA ASP A 172 -15.30 -15.04 -1.34
C ASP A 172 -14.04 -14.60 -0.62
N GLY A 173 -13.40 -13.58 -1.16
CA GLY A 173 -12.12 -13.07 -0.69
C GLY A 173 -11.00 -13.15 -1.75
N ALA A 174 -9.76 -13.01 -1.29
CA ALA A 174 -8.59 -13.04 -2.13
C ALA A 174 -7.83 -14.36 -2.02
N MET A 175 -7.25 -14.81 -3.12
CA MET A 175 -6.22 -15.84 -3.13
C MET A 175 -4.85 -15.16 -3.09
N VAL A 176 -3.99 -15.58 -2.17
CA VAL A 176 -2.64 -15.04 -2.02
C VAL A 176 -1.59 -16.02 -2.55
N ILE A 177 -0.76 -15.53 -3.47
CA ILE A 177 0.42 -16.23 -4.00
C ILE A 177 1.66 -15.63 -3.34
N SER A 178 2.43 -16.45 -2.67
CA SER A 178 3.70 -16.11 -2.03
C SER A 178 4.73 -17.21 -2.28
N LYS A 179 5.98 -16.82 -2.54
CA LYS A 179 7.10 -17.76 -2.76
C LYS A 179 6.76 -18.88 -3.76
N LYS A 180 6.17 -18.52 -4.90
CA LYS A 180 5.78 -19.42 -6.00
C LYS A 180 4.75 -20.49 -5.61
N ARG A 181 3.94 -20.24 -4.59
CA ARG A 181 2.89 -21.14 -4.14
C ARG A 181 1.60 -20.39 -3.88
N ILE A 182 0.48 -21.01 -4.12
CA ILE A 182 -0.82 -20.54 -3.62
C ILE A 182 -0.79 -20.78 -2.11
N LYS A 183 -0.66 -19.70 -1.33
CA LYS A 183 -0.53 -19.77 0.13
C LYS A 183 -1.86 -19.98 0.82
N ALA A 184 -2.83 -19.12 0.50
CA ALA A 184 -4.15 -19.14 1.12
C ALA A 184 -5.21 -18.65 0.13
N ALA A 185 -6.48 -18.95 0.41
CA ALA A 185 -7.64 -18.44 -0.30
C ALA A 185 -8.72 -17.98 0.68
N GLY A 186 -9.72 -17.23 0.20
CA GLY A 186 -10.73 -16.61 1.06
C GLY A 186 -10.16 -15.54 1.99
N CYS A 187 -9.01 -14.94 1.65
CA CYS A 187 -8.36 -13.94 2.47
C CYS A 187 -9.11 -12.60 2.44
N ILE A 188 -9.17 -11.93 3.60
CA ILE A 188 -9.79 -10.62 3.76
C ILE A 188 -8.74 -9.54 3.46
N LEU A 189 -9.04 -8.63 2.52
CA LEU A 189 -8.19 -7.51 2.18
C LEU A 189 -8.73 -6.19 2.76
N PRO A 190 -7.85 -5.22 3.04
CA PRO A 190 -8.27 -3.86 3.35
C PRO A 190 -8.98 -3.24 2.16
N VAL A 191 -10.10 -2.58 2.39
CA VAL A 191 -10.89 -1.91 1.35
C VAL A 191 -10.49 -0.44 1.28
N SER A 192 -10.17 0.04 0.08
CA SER A 192 -9.89 1.47 -0.13
C SER A 192 -11.17 2.31 -0.08
N HIS A 193 -11.13 3.38 0.70
CA HIS A 193 -12.18 4.38 0.79
C HIS A 193 -11.94 5.59 -0.12
N ASP A 194 -11.00 5.49 -1.07
CA ASP A 194 -10.70 6.58 -2.00
C ASP A 194 -11.92 6.90 -2.86
N LEU A 195 -12.36 8.16 -2.80
CA LEU A 195 -13.52 8.66 -3.53
C LEU A 195 -13.23 8.83 -5.02
N ASN A 196 -11.96 8.82 -5.43
CA ASN A 196 -11.55 8.92 -6.84
C ASN A 196 -11.70 7.59 -7.59
N ILE A 197 -11.94 6.48 -6.88
CA ILE A 197 -12.20 5.19 -7.52
C ILE A 197 -13.58 5.27 -8.21
N PRO A 198 -13.65 5.02 -9.53
CA PRO A 198 -14.93 5.01 -10.27
C PRO A 198 -15.97 4.13 -9.57
N LYS A 199 -17.22 4.61 -9.51
CA LYS A 199 -18.33 3.90 -8.84
C LYS A 199 -18.68 2.57 -9.51
N GLU A 200 -18.35 2.44 -10.77
CA GLU A 200 -18.52 1.24 -11.60
C GLU A 200 -17.61 0.08 -11.15
N LEU A 201 -16.54 0.39 -10.42
CA LEU A 201 -15.62 -0.62 -9.88
C LEU A 201 -16.15 -1.14 -8.54
N GLY A 202 -16.49 -2.45 -8.52
CA GLY A 202 -17.08 -3.14 -7.37
C GLY A 202 -16.10 -3.35 -6.20
N LEU A 203 -16.56 -4.08 -5.19
CA LEU A 203 -15.81 -4.31 -3.93
C LEU A 203 -14.46 -4.99 -4.16
N ARG A 204 -14.34 -5.95 -5.11
CA ARG A 204 -13.05 -6.59 -5.42
C ARG A 204 -12.01 -5.59 -5.92
N HIS A 205 -12.42 -4.60 -6.72
CA HIS A 205 -11.50 -3.54 -7.17
C HIS A 205 -11.08 -2.64 -5.99
N ARG A 206 -12.00 -2.29 -5.11
CA ARG A 206 -11.68 -1.48 -3.92
C ARG A 206 -10.76 -2.21 -2.95
N ALA A 207 -10.93 -3.53 -2.81
CA ALA A 207 -10.05 -4.37 -2.01
C ALA A 207 -8.65 -4.49 -2.64
N ALA A 208 -8.60 -4.68 -3.97
CA ALA A 208 -7.34 -4.68 -4.73
C ALA A 208 -6.59 -3.34 -4.60
N MET A 209 -7.30 -2.21 -4.69
CA MET A 209 -6.71 -0.90 -4.44
C MET A 209 -6.20 -0.78 -3.02
N GLY A 210 -6.97 -1.23 -2.02
CA GLY A 210 -6.59 -1.16 -0.61
C GLY A 210 -5.27 -1.86 -0.32
N ILE A 211 -5.09 -3.09 -0.81
CA ILE A 211 -3.83 -3.82 -0.63
C ILE A 211 -2.68 -3.21 -1.44
N SER A 212 -2.93 -2.71 -2.65
CA SER A 212 -1.90 -2.08 -3.49
C SER A 212 -1.40 -0.74 -2.94
N GLN A 213 -2.20 -0.06 -2.11
CA GLN A 213 -1.81 1.16 -1.39
C GLN A 213 -0.95 0.85 -0.15
N GLN A 214 -1.07 -0.35 0.42
CA GLN A 214 -0.41 -0.74 1.66
C GLN A 214 0.83 -1.61 1.43
N SER A 215 0.97 -2.19 0.24
CA SER A 215 2.06 -3.10 -0.12
C SER A 215 2.53 -2.89 -1.55
N ASP A 216 3.59 -3.58 -1.93
CA ASP A 216 4.08 -3.67 -3.30
C ASP A 216 3.55 -4.90 -4.05
N ALA A 217 2.46 -5.49 -3.55
CA ALA A 217 1.82 -6.63 -4.19
C ALA A 217 1.08 -6.25 -5.46
N HIS A 218 1.04 -7.14 -6.44
CA HIS A 218 0.13 -7.06 -7.58
C HIS A 218 -1.21 -7.69 -7.19
N ALA A 219 -2.29 -6.92 -7.26
CA ALA A 219 -3.64 -7.41 -7.04
C ALA A 219 -4.38 -7.48 -8.38
N ILE A 220 -4.62 -8.71 -8.87
CA ILE A 220 -5.28 -9.00 -10.13
C ILE A 220 -6.77 -9.20 -9.85
N ILE A 221 -7.61 -8.55 -10.65
CA ILE A 221 -9.07 -8.62 -10.54
C ILE A 221 -9.64 -9.15 -11.87
N VAL A 222 -10.53 -10.13 -11.78
CA VAL A 222 -11.41 -10.53 -12.88
C VAL A 222 -12.83 -10.08 -12.54
N SER A 223 -13.44 -9.27 -13.38
CA SER A 223 -14.79 -8.76 -13.17
C SER A 223 -15.83 -9.83 -13.46
N GLU A 224 -16.74 -10.07 -12.52
CA GLU A 224 -17.88 -10.98 -12.74
C GLU A 224 -18.97 -10.39 -13.64
N GLU A 225 -19.00 -9.06 -13.79
CA GLU A 225 -19.98 -8.38 -14.65
C GLU A 225 -19.52 -8.33 -16.11
N THR A 226 -18.27 -7.91 -16.33
CA THR A 226 -17.74 -7.64 -17.66
C THR A 226 -16.80 -8.72 -18.18
N GLY A 227 -16.20 -9.51 -17.28
CA GLY A 227 -15.11 -10.44 -17.61
C GLY A 227 -13.75 -9.74 -17.81
N ALA A 228 -13.70 -8.42 -17.66
CA ALA A 228 -12.47 -7.66 -17.83
C ALA A 228 -11.45 -7.98 -16.75
N ILE A 229 -10.18 -8.07 -17.15
CA ILE A 229 -9.04 -8.29 -16.25
C ILE A 229 -8.41 -6.95 -15.96
N SER A 230 -8.14 -6.68 -14.68
CA SER A 230 -7.50 -5.45 -14.22
C SER A 230 -6.45 -5.79 -13.16
N VAL A 231 -5.47 -4.90 -12.97
CA VAL A 231 -4.47 -5.02 -11.90
C VAL A 231 -4.41 -3.72 -11.12
N ALA A 232 -4.40 -3.82 -9.80
CA ALA A 232 -4.04 -2.72 -8.91
C ALA A 232 -2.60 -2.91 -8.43
N TYR A 233 -1.77 -1.89 -8.62
CA TYR A 233 -0.37 -1.90 -8.20
C TYR A 233 0.09 -0.51 -7.76
N ARG A 234 0.71 -0.41 -6.60
CA ARG A 234 1.19 0.87 -6.01
C ARG A 234 0.14 1.99 -6.01
N GLY A 235 -1.11 1.65 -5.71
CA GLY A 235 -2.21 2.61 -5.66
C GLY A 235 -2.71 3.10 -7.04
N GLN A 236 -2.39 2.39 -8.12
CA GLN A 236 -2.84 2.70 -9.47
C GLN A 236 -3.56 1.49 -10.08
N PHE A 237 -4.57 1.76 -10.91
CA PHE A 237 -5.25 0.73 -11.71
C PHE A 237 -4.71 0.66 -13.13
N TYR A 238 -4.51 -0.56 -13.58
CA TYR A 238 -4.32 -0.95 -14.97
C TYR A 238 -5.57 -1.72 -15.40
N LEU A 239 -6.45 -1.08 -16.16
CA LEU A 239 -7.78 -1.60 -16.47
C LEU A 239 -7.83 -2.28 -17.84
N ARG A 240 -8.67 -3.34 -17.97
CA ARG A 240 -8.98 -4.04 -19.24
C ARG A 240 -7.74 -4.57 -19.95
N LEU A 241 -6.86 -5.22 -19.19
CA LEU A 241 -5.63 -5.79 -19.73
C LEU A 241 -5.94 -7.01 -20.60
N ASN A 242 -5.21 -7.14 -21.72
CA ASN A 242 -5.12 -8.36 -22.48
C ASN A 242 -4.07 -9.33 -21.88
N ALA A 243 -3.91 -10.52 -22.46
CA ALA A 243 -3.00 -11.55 -21.95
C ALA A 243 -1.54 -11.08 -21.91
N GLU A 244 -1.08 -10.45 -23.00
CA GLU A 244 0.31 -9.99 -23.14
C GLU A 244 0.63 -8.84 -22.19
N GLU A 245 -0.31 -7.90 -22.02
CA GLU A 245 -0.19 -6.78 -21.08
C GLU A 245 -0.16 -7.27 -19.62
N LEU A 246 -1.05 -8.23 -19.28
CA LEU A 246 -1.08 -8.83 -17.94
C LEU A 246 0.23 -9.55 -17.66
N GLU A 247 0.69 -10.41 -18.56
CA GLU A 247 1.96 -11.12 -18.43
C GLU A 247 3.14 -10.14 -18.29
N SER A 248 3.22 -9.14 -19.19
CA SER A 248 4.26 -8.12 -19.15
C SER A 248 4.29 -7.36 -17.83
N LEU A 249 3.12 -7.03 -17.28
CA LEU A 249 3.01 -6.30 -16.01
C LEU A 249 3.48 -7.17 -14.82
N LEU A 250 3.14 -8.46 -14.82
CA LEU A 250 3.51 -9.39 -13.76
C LEU A 250 4.98 -9.85 -13.83
N THR A 251 5.57 -9.82 -15.03
CA THR A 251 6.97 -10.23 -15.27
C THR A 251 7.96 -9.08 -15.07
N LYS A 252 7.51 -7.82 -15.27
CA LYS A 252 8.37 -6.65 -15.05
C LYS A 252 8.70 -6.53 -13.57
N GLU A 253 9.90 -6.93 -13.22
CA GLU A 253 10.54 -6.53 -11.96
C GLU A 253 10.79 -5.01 -12.03
N ASN A 254 10.09 -4.22 -11.24
CA ASN A 254 10.40 -2.82 -11.00
C ASN A 254 11.25 -2.65 -9.75
#